data_371802aae8a329369777844d2543070e
#
_entry.id   371802aae8a329369777844d2543070e
#
_cell.length_a   1.000
_cell.length_b   1.000
_cell.length_c   1.000
_cell.angle_alpha   90.00
_cell.angle_beta   90.00
_cell.angle_gamma   90.00
#
_symmetry.space_group_name_H-M   'P 1'
#
loop_
_entity.id
_entity.type
_entity.pdbx_description
1 polymer ?
#
loop_
_entity_poly.entity_id
_entity_poly.type
_entity_poly.pdbx_seq_one_letter_code
_entity_poly.pdbx_strand_id
1 'polypeptide(L)'
;TSRRQRQMCIRDSADNWGALIEERSFYDLGGTVRRVWELRNGRFLVDGQLGTKSDQQKRFQMLADAKVVADYNDFPIDTPKERSVWSSPAIAISPDCKKMAVGTLYGGILELFDLSQNIELRAIRKFYPPVVQYLSGTIQNTEETVWGFSALCATDERIYSVFIGDKNPNLFNNLSVFDWDGRELIKYNTDCLVLRICASTQEPNKLYGIAFSETHEFYLVSFSLGS
;
A
#
# COMPACT_ATOMS: atom_id res chain seq x y z
N THR A 1 27.16 23.73 5.56
CA THR A 1 25.78 23.98 6.01
C THR A 1 25.25 22.73 6.69
N SER A 2 25.21 22.77 8.00
CA SER A 2 24.66 21.72 8.87
C SER A 2 23.19 21.45 8.47
N ARG A 3 22.91 20.25 8.00
CA ARG A 3 21.55 19.71 7.95
C ARG A 3 21.08 19.55 9.39
N ARG A 4 20.40 20.54 9.92
CA ARG A 4 19.60 20.36 11.12
C ARG A 4 18.48 19.37 10.76
N GLN A 5 18.63 18.15 11.23
CA GLN A 5 17.54 17.22 11.37
C GLN A 5 16.44 17.96 12.14
N ARG A 6 15.27 18.10 11.53
CA ARG A 6 14.08 18.52 12.26
C ARG A 6 13.69 17.35 13.16
N GLN A 7 14.17 17.40 14.38
CA GLN A 7 13.53 16.67 15.47
C GLN A 7 12.09 17.15 15.52
N MET A 8 11.18 16.29 15.13
CA MET A 8 9.78 16.49 15.42
C MET A 8 9.60 16.15 16.90
N CYS A 9 9.93 17.11 17.75
CA CYS A 9 9.53 17.07 19.15
C CYS A 9 8.00 17.16 19.14
N ILE A 10 7.32 16.09 19.46
CA ILE A 10 5.96 16.14 19.98
C ILE A 10 6.09 16.69 21.40
N ARG A 11 6.27 18.00 21.47
CA ARG A 11 6.26 18.79 22.69
C ARG A 11 4.96 19.54 22.62
N ASP A 12 3.99 19.13 23.34
CA ASP A 12 2.78 19.87 23.70
C ASP A 12 1.51 19.02 23.58
N SER A 13 1.44 18.03 24.41
CA SER A 13 0.17 17.68 24.99
C SER A 13 0.40 17.44 26.47
N ALA A 14 -0.22 18.33 27.23
CA ALA A 14 -0.17 18.38 28.65
C ALA A 14 -0.37 17.02 29.30
N ASP A 15 0.40 16.83 30.36
CA ASP A 15 0.09 16.03 31.54
C ASP A 15 -0.28 14.56 31.30
N ASN A 16 0.71 13.71 31.39
CA ASN A 16 0.70 12.25 31.49
C ASN A 16 1.08 11.38 30.27
N TRP A 17 1.64 11.93 29.24
CA TRP A 17 2.36 11.12 28.23
C TRP A 17 3.86 11.11 28.52
N GLY A 18 4.23 10.86 29.75
CA GLY A 18 5.60 10.93 30.25
C GLY A 18 6.42 9.68 30.08
N ALA A 19 6.20 8.87 29.08
CA ALA A 19 7.22 7.95 28.62
C ALA A 19 8.02 8.67 27.54
N LEU A 20 9.17 9.24 27.92
CA LEU A 20 10.21 9.55 26.94
C LEU A 20 10.43 8.30 26.10
N ILE A 21 10.11 8.38 24.83
CA ILE A 21 10.60 7.40 23.87
C ILE A 21 12.11 7.62 23.88
N GLU A 22 12.84 6.72 24.52
CA GLU A 22 14.29 6.71 24.42
C GLU A 22 14.64 6.76 22.94
N GLU A 23 15.36 7.79 22.53
CA GLU A 23 15.89 7.91 21.19
C GLU A 23 16.87 6.78 20.96
N ARG A 24 16.34 5.65 20.49
CA ARG A 24 17.19 4.54 20.10
C ARG A 24 17.81 4.90 18.77
N SER A 25 19.12 4.80 18.71
CA SER A 25 20.01 5.06 17.60
C SER A 25 19.34 4.92 16.24
N PHE A 26 19.23 6.06 15.52
CA PHE A 26 18.87 6.06 14.11
C PHE A 26 20.01 5.36 13.35
N TYR A 27 19.73 4.23 12.77
CA TYR A 27 20.59 3.69 11.76
C TYR A 27 20.42 4.55 10.51
N ASP A 28 21.49 5.14 10.02
CA ASP A 28 21.52 5.71 8.67
C ASP A 28 21.49 4.52 7.70
N LEU A 29 20.29 4.11 7.35
CA LEU A 29 20.09 2.95 6.50
C LEU A 29 20.41 3.25 5.04
N GLY A 30 20.68 4.52 4.68
CA GLY A 30 20.91 4.95 3.29
C GLY A 30 19.85 4.39 2.34
N GLY A 31 19.56 5.06 1.27
CA GLY A 31 18.63 4.53 0.27
C GLY A 31 17.32 5.29 0.16
N THR A 32 16.35 4.72 -0.54
CA THR A 32 15.04 5.32 -0.80
C THR A 32 13.95 4.44 -0.19
N VAL A 33 13.47 4.83 0.99
CA VAL A 33 12.37 4.16 1.69
C VAL A 33 11.12 5.01 1.54
N ARG A 34 10.02 4.38 1.13
CA ARG A 34 8.71 5.01 1.00
C ARG A 34 7.82 4.72 2.18
N ARG A 35 7.77 3.46 2.61
CA ARG A 35 6.92 2.98 3.70
C ARG A 35 7.61 1.87 4.46
N VAL A 36 7.26 1.75 5.75
CA VAL A 36 7.73 0.69 6.63
C VAL A 36 6.54 0.13 7.38
N TRP A 37 6.46 -1.18 7.50
CA TRP A 37 5.48 -1.87 8.34
C TRP A 37 6.21 -2.75 9.35
N GLU A 38 5.78 -2.68 10.59
CA GLU A 38 6.15 -3.67 11.57
C GLU A 38 5.41 -4.98 11.27
N LEU A 39 6.15 -6.06 11.21
CA LEU A 39 5.66 -7.43 11.15
C LEU A 39 5.77 -8.06 12.54
N ARG A 40 5.22 -9.25 12.72
CA ARG A 40 5.39 -9.98 13.98
C ARG A 40 6.86 -10.38 14.20
N ASN A 41 7.22 -10.61 15.49
CA ASN A 41 8.53 -11.09 15.92
C ASN A 41 9.69 -10.14 15.58
N GLY A 42 9.48 -8.83 15.70
CA GLY A 42 10.53 -7.83 15.49
C GLY A 42 11.02 -7.72 14.04
N ARG A 43 10.27 -8.26 13.09
CA ARG A 43 10.55 -8.08 11.67
C ARG A 43 9.87 -6.82 11.14
N PHE A 44 10.46 -6.25 10.09
CA PHE A 44 9.91 -5.10 9.38
C PHE A 44 9.92 -5.37 7.88
N LEU A 45 8.85 -4.95 7.21
CA LEU A 45 8.80 -4.88 5.76
C LEU A 45 9.03 -3.44 5.33
N VAL A 46 9.85 -3.25 4.33
CA VAL A 46 10.19 -1.94 3.75
C VAL A 46 9.78 -1.92 2.29
N ASP A 47 9.00 -0.91 1.90
CA ASP A 47 8.76 -0.56 0.51
C ASP A 47 9.86 0.39 0.06
N GLY A 48 10.82 -0.12 -0.67
CA GLY A 48 12.01 0.58 -1.12
C GLY A 48 13.30 -0.17 -0.82
N GLN A 49 14.40 0.54 -0.85
CA GLN A 49 15.74 0.02 -0.65
C GLN A 49 16.41 0.68 0.55
N LEU A 50 16.99 -0.14 1.40
CA LEU A 50 17.89 0.24 2.48
C LEU A 50 19.34 -0.03 2.09
N GLY A 51 20.27 0.77 2.61
CA GLY A 51 21.69 0.61 2.35
C GLY A 51 22.18 1.41 1.14
N THR A 52 23.45 1.24 0.82
CA THR A 52 24.10 1.93 -0.30
C THR A 52 23.41 1.59 -1.62
N LYS A 53 23.37 2.56 -2.52
CA LYS A 53 22.86 2.37 -3.88
C LYS A 53 23.56 1.19 -4.53
N SER A 54 22.87 0.07 -4.64
CA SER A 54 23.28 -1.00 -5.54
C SER A 54 22.74 -0.68 -6.94
N ASP A 55 23.38 -1.19 -7.98
CA ASP A 55 22.94 -1.03 -9.36
C ASP A 55 21.55 -1.63 -9.62
N GLN A 56 21.07 -2.46 -8.68
CA GLN A 56 19.73 -3.06 -8.70
C GLN A 56 18.86 -2.45 -7.59
N GLN A 57 17.95 -1.58 -7.97
CA GLN A 57 16.97 -1.02 -7.05
C GLN A 57 16.05 -2.12 -6.52
N LYS A 58 16.04 -2.32 -5.19
CA LYS A 58 15.15 -3.25 -4.52
C LYS A 58 13.75 -2.67 -4.45
N ARG A 59 12.75 -3.52 -4.61
CA ARG A 59 11.34 -3.15 -4.51
C ARG A 59 10.84 -3.29 -3.07
N PHE A 60 11.09 -4.44 -2.48
CA PHE A 60 10.78 -4.71 -1.08
C PHE A 60 11.98 -5.32 -0.37
N GLN A 61 12.11 -5.02 0.91
CA GLN A 61 13.10 -5.63 1.79
C GLN A 61 12.46 -6.02 3.12
N MET A 62 12.88 -7.15 3.67
CA MET A 62 12.49 -7.58 5.01
C MET A 62 13.70 -7.46 5.94
N LEU A 63 13.49 -6.87 7.10
CA LEU A 63 14.50 -6.75 8.14
C LEU A 63 14.13 -7.61 9.35
N ALA A 64 15.17 -8.14 9.98
CA ALA A 64 15.13 -8.69 11.32
C ALA A 64 16.43 -8.29 12.02
N ASP A 65 16.38 -7.92 13.30
CA ASP A 65 17.54 -7.49 14.09
C ASP A 65 18.39 -6.43 13.37
N ALA A 66 17.74 -5.44 12.76
CA ALA A 66 18.36 -4.36 11.98
C ALA A 66 19.19 -4.82 10.76
N LYS A 67 19.00 -6.05 10.29
CA LYS A 67 19.65 -6.60 9.11
C LYS A 67 18.63 -6.94 8.04
N VAL A 68 18.99 -6.73 6.78
CA VAL A 68 18.18 -7.21 5.66
C VAL A 68 18.30 -8.74 5.61
N VAL A 69 17.18 -9.42 5.77
CA VAL A 69 17.10 -10.91 5.76
C VAL A 69 16.46 -11.43 4.48
N ALA A 70 15.73 -10.61 3.77
CA ALA A 70 15.14 -10.94 2.49
C ALA A 70 14.96 -9.71 1.61
N ASP A 71 14.99 -9.89 0.30
CA ASP A 71 14.66 -8.84 -0.65
C ASP A 71 13.87 -9.39 -1.87
N TYR A 72 13.12 -8.48 -2.52
CA TYR A 72 12.37 -8.77 -3.72
C TYR A 72 12.51 -7.62 -4.72
N ASN A 73 12.84 -7.95 -5.99
CA ASN A 73 13.14 -6.97 -7.03
C ASN A 73 12.24 -7.02 -8.24
N ASP A 74 11.57 -8.13 -8.47
CA ASP A 74 10.91 -8.37 -9.73
C ASP A 74 9.68 -7.48 -9.90
N PHE A 75 9.47 -7.11 -11.16
CA PHE A 75 8.26 -6.46 -11.62
C PHE A 75 7.67 -7.32 -12.73
N PRO A 76 6.33 -7.51 -12.77
CA PRO A 76 5.71 -8.32 -13.81
C PRO A 76 5.68 -7.66 -15.20
N ILE A 77 6.60 -6.74 -15.45
CA ILE A 77 6.76 -5.97 -16.71
C ILE A 77 8.27 -5.72 -16.94
N ASP A 78 8.71 -5.87 -18.16
CA ASP A 78 10.14 -5.92 -18.51
C ASP A 78 10.80 -4.56 -18.71
N THR A 79 10.06 -3.50 -19.01
CA THR A 79 10.67 -2.21 -19.33
C THR A 79 10.78 -1.27 -18.13
N PRO A 80 11.90 -0.51 -17.98
CA PRO A 80 12.08 0.44 -16.90
C PRO A 80 10.97 1.49 -16.79
N LYS A 81 10.41 1.93 -17.91
CA LYS A 81 9.32 2.90 -17.95
C LYS A 81 8.04 2.36 -17.32
N GLU A 82 7.74 1.11 -17.59
CA GLU A 82 6.55 0.43 -17.07
C GLU A 82 6.67 0.16 -15.57
N ARG A 83 7.88 -0.01 -15.05
CA ARG A 83 8.13 -0.15 -13.60
C ARG A 83 7.62 1.05 -12.80
N SER A 84 7.55 2.21 -13.39
CA SER A 84 7.01 3.41 -12.75
C SER A 84 5.51 3.29 -12.40
N VAL A 85 4.78 2.37 -13.02
CA VAL A 85 3.40 2.00 -12.65
C VAL A 85 3.30 1.60 -11.18
N TRP A 86 4.38 1.05 -10.60
CA TRP A 86 4.51 0.71 -9.18
C TRP A 86 5.08 1.82 -8.29
N SER A 87 5.18 3.04 -8.78
CA SER A 87 5.74 4.15 -7.99
C SER A 87 4.89 4.52 -6.77
N SER A 88 3.58 4.30 -6.83
CA SER A 88 2.63 4.58 -5.75
C SER A 88 1.58 3.46 -5.63
N PRO A 89 1.96 2.23 -5.34
CA PRO A 89 1.00 1.16 -5.21
C PRO A 89 0.17 1.30 -3.93
N ALA A 90 -1.06 0.82 -3.98
CA ALA A 90 -1.82 0.51 -2.77
C ALA A 90 -1.27 -0.80 -2.19
N ILE A 91 -1.02 -0.84 -0.88
CA ILE A 91 -0.46 -2.02 -0.20
C ILE A 91 -1.29 -2.32 1.04
N ALA A 92 -1.60 -3.60 1.22
CA ALA A 92 -2.23 -4.12 2.43
C ALA A 92 -1.47 -5.35 2.93
N ILE A 93 -1.29 -5.43 4.25
CA ILE A 93 -0.71 -6.60 4.91
C ILE A 93 -1.80 -7.23 5.77
N SER A 94 -1.90 -8.56 5.76
CA SER A 94 -2.83 -9.30 6.61
C SER A 94 -2.49 -9.09 8.09
N PRO A 95 -3.47 -9.08 9.01
CA PRO A 95 -3.24 -8.90 10.45
C PRO A 95 -2.30 -9.93 11.06
N ASP A 96 -2.23 -11.15 10.52
CA ASP A 96 -1.26 -12.17 10.92
C ASP A 96 0.16 -11.91 10.39
N CYS A 97 0.35 -10.87 9.55
CA CYS A 97 1.60 -10.47 8.90
C CYS A 97 2.24 -11.53 7.99
N LYS A 98 1.44 -12.47 7.49
CA LYS A 98 1.95 -13.54 6.61
C LYS A 98 1.71 -13.28 5.13
N LYS A 99 0.83 -12.35 4.80
CA LYS A 99 0.41 -12.10 3.42
C LYS A 99 0.44 -10.60 3.13
N MET A 100 0.76 -10.25 1.89
CA MET A 100 0.73 -8.87 1.40
C MET A 100 0.04 -8.82 0.03
N ALA A 101 -0.82 -7.85 -0.14
CA ALA A 101 -1.43 -7.49 -1.41
C ALA A 101 -0.89 -6.15 -1.89
N VAL A 102 -0.54 -6.07 -3.17
CA VAL A 102 -0.02 -4.85 -3.83
C VAL A 102 -0.84 -4.59 -5.08
N GLY A 103 -1.54 -3.47 -5.11
CA GLY A 103 -2.37 -3.06 -6.23
C GLY A 103 -1.82 -1.83 -6.94
N THR A 104 -1.80 -1.82 -8.27
CA THR A 104 -1.36 -0.66 -9.05
C THR A 104 -2.49 0.32 -9.26
N LEU A 105 -2.18 1.62 -9.20
CA LEU A 105 -3.14 2.68 -9.51
C LEU A 105 -3.38 2.80 -11.02
N TYR A 106 -2.35 2.59 -11.84
CA TYR A 106 -2.45 2.63 -13.30
C TYR A 106 -2.61 1.22 -13.83
N GLY A 107 -3.71 0.98 -14.54
CA GLY A 107 -4.14 -0.37 -14.90
C GLY A 107 -4.72 -1.10 -13.68
N GLY A 108 -4.97 -2.39 -13.80
CA GLY A 108 -5.51 -3.19 -12.72
C GLY A 108 -4.62 -4.40 -12.48
N ILE A 109 -3.48 -4.23 -11.80
CA ILE A 109 -2.60 -5.34 -11.45
C ILE A 109 -2.64 -5.52 -9.94
N LEU A 110 -2.98 -6.72 -9.50
CA LEU A 110 -2.96 -7.16 -8.11
C LEU A 110 -1.92 -8.26 -7.95
N GLU A 111 -0.93 -8.02 -7.11
CA GLU A 111 0.11 -8.99 -6.76
C GLU A 111 -0.09 -9.44 -5.32
N LEU A 112 0.06 -10.73 -5.08
CA LEU A 112 -0.14 -11.36 -3.80
C LEU A 112 1.14 -12.07 -3.36
N PHE A 113 1.60 -11.74 -2.16
CA PHE A 113 2.86 -12.22 -1.61
C PHE A 113 2.64 -13.01 -0.33
N ASP A 114 3.51 -13.99 -0.13
CA ASP A 114 3.72 -14.67 1.15
C ASP A 114 4.89 -13.99 1.87
N LEU A 115 4.69 -13.65 3.13
CA LEU A 115 5.69 -13.03 4.00
C LEU A 115 6.10 -13.92 5.18
N SER A 116 5.66 -15.18 5.20
CA SER A 116 5.85 -16.08 6.35
C SER A 116 7.33 -16.31 6.67
N GLN A 117 8.14 -16.52 5.66
CA GLN A 117 9.58 -16.77 5.80
C GLN A 117 10.40 -15.75 5.00
N ASN A 118 9.97 -15.45 3.79
CA ASN A 118 10.65 -14.62 2.82
C ASN A 118 9.63 -13.67 2.17
N ILE A 119 10.01 -12.94 1.15
CA ILE A 119 9.11 -12.16 0.29
C ILE A 119 8.91 -12.96 -0.99
N GLU A 120 7.84 -13.71 -1.08
CA GLU A 120 7.57 -14.58 -2.22
C GLU A 120 6.29 -14.19 -2.95
N LEU A 121 6.39 -13.91 -4.23
CA LEU A 121 5.23 -13.69 -5.09
C LEU A 121 4.46 -15.01 -5.29
N ARG A 122 3.20 -15.05 -4.88
CA ARG A 122 2.33 -16.23 -4.99
C ARG A 122 1.40 -16.16 -6.19
N ALA A 123 0.84 -14.99 -6.46
CA ALA A 123 -0.08 -14.82 -7.57
C ALA A 123 -0.04 -13.39 -8.12
N ILE A 124 -0.37 -13.27 -9.41
CA ILE A 124 -0.61 -12.00 -10.09
C ILE A 124 -1.95 -12.10 -10.79
N ARG A 125 -2.78 -11.05 -10.63
CA ARG A 125 -4.00 -10.84 -11.40
C ARG A 125 -3.88 -9.56 -12.20
N LYS A 126 -4.10 -9.66 -13.49
CA LYS A 126 -4.06 -8.53 -14.44
C LYS A 126 -5.47 -8.34 -14.99
N PHE A 127 -6.17 -7.34 -14.49
CA PHE A 127 -7.53 -7.00 -14.93
C PHE A 127 -7.48 -6.10 -16.18
N TYR A 128 -6.61 -5.09 -16.13
CA TYR A 128 -6.41 -4.14 -17.22
C TYR A 128 -4.92 -3.88 -17.42
N PRO A 129 -4.46 -3.73 -18.67
CA PRO A 129 -3.09 -3.33 -18.92
C PRO A 129 -2.86 -1.87 -18.49
N PRO A 130 -1.70 -1.53 -17.95
CA PRO A 130 -1.35 -0.14 -17.70
C PRO A 130 -1.09 0.58 -19.01
N VAL A 131 -1.93 1.57 -19.35
CA VAL A 131 -1.76 2.43 -20.50
C VAL A 131 -1.40 3.83 -20.01
N VAL A 132 -0.12 4.19 -20.09
CA VAL A 132 0.40 5.46 -19.60
C VAL A 132 1.43 6.01 -20.55
N GLN A 133 1.62 7.33 -20.54
CA GLN A 133 2.74 8.01 -21.19
C GLN A 133 3.81 8.35 -20.16
N TYR A 134 5.03 8.48 -20.63
CA TYR A 134 6.15 8.86 -19.80
C TYR A 134 6.77 10.13 -20.37
N LEU A 135 6.53 11.25 -19.68
CA LEU A 135 7.01 12.57 -20.08
C LEU A 135 7.90 13.16 -18.98
N SER A 136 9.11 13.58 -19.37
CA SER A 136 10.05 14.27 -18.47
C SER A 136 10.30 13.53 -17.14
N GLY A 137 10.39 12.22 -17.17
CA GLY A 137 10.64 11.41 -15.96
C GLY A 137 9.41 11.14 -15.12
N THR A 138 8.23 11.58 -15.53
CA THR A 138 6.97 11.41 -14.77
C THR A 138 5.95 10.63 -15.58
N ILE A 139 5.22 9.74 -14.91
CA ILE A 139 4.05 9.08 -15.48
C ILE A 139 2.95 10.09 -15.71
N GLN A 140 2.32 9.97 -16.87
CA GLN A 140 1.11 10.71 -17.21
C GLN A 140 0.05 9.72 -17.70
N ASN A 141 -1.17 9.90 -17.22
CA ASN A 141 -2.32 9.20 -17.77
C ASN A 141 -2.66 9.71 -19.15
N THR A 142 -3.32 8.86 -19.92
CA THR A 142 -3.92 9.17 -21.21
C THR A 142 -5.43 8.97 -21.15
N GLU A 143 -6.15 9.34 -22.19
CA GLU A 143 -7.58 9.05 -22.30
C GLU A 143 -7.90 7.55 -22.30
N GLU A 144 -6.90 6.72 -22.64
CA GLU A 144 -7.02 5.26 -22.63
C GLU A 144 -6.63 4.62 -21.29
N THR A 145 -6.13 5.40 -20.33
CA THR A 145 -5.72 4.88 -19.02
C THR A 145 -6.93 4.38 -18.25
N VAL A 146 -6.94 3.09 -17.92
CA VAL A 146 -7.87 2.52 -16.95
C VAL A 146 -7.24 2.58 -15.57
N TRP A 147 -7.94 3.22 -14.63
CA TRP A 147 -7.48 3.37 -13.26
C TRP A 147 -7.75 2.08 -12.47
N GLY A 148 -6.82 1.73 -11.62
CA GLY A 148 -6.83 0.49 -10.87
C GLY A 148 -7.15 0.68 -9.38
N PHE A 149 -6.24 0.23 -8.52
CA PHE A 149 -6.40 0.18 -7.08
C PHE A 149 -5.94 1.50 -6.45
N SER A 150 -6.87 2.24 -5.83
CA SER A 150 -6.55 3.49 -5.11
C SER A 150 -6.31 3.26 -3.62
N ALA A 151 -6.93 2.24 -3.03
CA ALA A 151 -6.73 1.84 -1.65
C ALA A 151 -6.92 0.33 -1.48
N LEU A 152 -6.17 -0.24 -0.54
CA LEU A 152 -6.28 -1.63 -0.11
C LEU A 152 -6.30 -1.70 1.42
N CYS A 153 -7.07 -2.62 1.97
CA CYS A 153 -6.90 -3.15 3.32
C CYS A 153 -7.19 -4.65 3.32
N ALA A 154 -6.81 -5.34 4.38
CA ALA A 154 -6.96 -6.79 4.43
C ALA A 154 -7.33 -7.30 5.81
N THR A 155 -7.97 -8.47 5.81
CA THR A 155 -8.07 -9.39 6.94
C THR A 155 -7.22 -10.62 6.63
N ASP A 156 -7.14 -11.57 7.55
CA ASP A 156 -6.43 -12.84 7.29
C ASP A 156 -7.10 -13.66 6.18
N GLU A 157 -8.36 -13.40 5.90
CA GLU A 157 -9.15 -14.16 4.92
C GLU A 157 -9.38 -13.43 3.60
N ARG A 158 -9.47 -12.10 3.61
CA ARG A 158 -9.93 -11.29 2.46
C ARG A 158 -9.11 -10.02 2.27
N ILE A 159 -9.11 -9.55 1.04
CA ILE A 159 -8.58 -8.26 0.63
C ILE A 159 -9.75 -7.38 0.20
N TYR A 160 -9.80 -6.18 0.71
CA TYR A 160 -10.77 -5.15 0.35
C TYR A 160 -10.07 -4.04 -0.39
N SER A 161 -10.69 -3.55 -1.44
CA SER A 161 -10.10 -2.52 -2.28
C SER A 161 -11.09 -1.45 -2.69
N VAL A 162 -10.61 -0.23 -2.84
CA VAL A 162 -11.25 0.75 -3.70
C VAL A 162 -10.65 0.53 -5.09
N PHE A 163 -11.41 -0.13 -5.95
CA PHE A 163 -10.98 -0.51 -7.30
C PHE A 163 -11.78 0.27 -8.34
N ILE A 164 -11.15 1.25 -8.96
CA ILE A 164 -11.82 2.16 -9.90
C ILE A 164 -12.29 1.37 -11.13
N GLY A 165 -11.39 0.66 -11.80
CA GLY A 165 -11.71 -0.19 -12.97
C GLY A 165 -12.32 0.55 -14.15
N ASP A 166 -12.07 1.85 -14.27
CA ASP A 166 -12.65 2.73 -15.27
C ASP A 166 -11.62 3.75 -15.78
N LYS A 167 -11.89 4.38 -16.92
CA LYS A 167 -11.11 5.50 -17.45
C LYS A 167 -11.36 6.81 -16.71
N ASN A 168 -12.52 6.94 -16.06
CA ASN A 168 -12.81 8.09 -15.21
C ASN A 168 -12.14 7.94 -13.83
N PRO A 169 -11.14 8.77 -13.51
CA PRO A 169 -10.40 8.67 -12.25
C PRO A 169 -11.24 9.04 -11.03
N ASN A 170 -12.41 9.62 -11.20
CA ASN A 170 -13.25 10.10 -10.10
C ASN A 170 -14.28 9.06 -9.61
N LEU A 171 -14.27 7.85 -10.17
CA LEU A 171 -15.18 6.77 -9.78
C LEU A 171 -14.64 5.98 -8.57
N PHE A 172 -14.49 6.63 -7.41
CA PHE A 172 -14.06 6.01 -6.16
C PHE A 172 -15.20 5.35 -5.37
N ASN A 173 -16.24 4.90 -6.05
CA ASN A 173 -17.43 4.33 -5.42
C ASN A 173 -17.52 2.80 -5.56
N ASN A 174 -16.49 2.15 -6.04
CA ASN A 174 -16.44 0.70 -6.18
C ASN A 174 -15.59 0.09 -5.06
N LEU A 175 -16.20 -0.72 -4.20
CA LEU A 175 -15.51 -1.57 -3.25
C LEU A 175 -15.50 -3.01 -3.77
N SER A 176 -14.34 -3.54 -4.09
CA SER A 176 -14.18 -4.94 -4.50
C SER A 176 -13.53 -5.75 -3.38
N VAL A 177 -14.02 -6.97 -3.20
CA VAL A 177 -13.52 -7.93 -2.23
C VAL A 177 -12.88 -9.09 -2.97
N PHE A 178 -11.65 -9.42 -2.62
CA PHE A 178 -10.88 -10.52 -3.20
C PHE A 178 -10.53 -11.56 -2.14
N ASP A 179 -10.38 -12.81 -2.56
CA ASP A 179 -9.66 -13.80 -1.78
C ASP A 179 -8.14 -13.63 -1.93
N TRP A 180 -7.38 -14.39 -1.14
CA TRP A 180 -5.92 -14.37 -1.23
C TRP A 180 -5.34 -15.16 -2.43
N ASP A 181 -6.20 -15.73 -3.28
CA ASP A 181 -5.85 -16.21 -4.62
C ASP A 181 -6.08 -15.12 -5.69
N GLY A 182 -6.60 -13.95 -5.29
CA GLY A 182 -6.86 -12.80 -6.16
C GLY A 182 -8.10 -12.96 -7.02
N ARG A 183 -9.05 -13.81 -6.63
CA ARG A 183 -10.37 -13.88 -7.26
C ARG A 183 -11.25 -12.80 -6.67
N GLU A 184 -11.91 -12.03 -7.52
CA GLU A 184 -12.94 -11.10 -7.07
C GLU A 184 -14.16 -11.91 -6.62
N LEU A 185 -14.53 -11.75 -5.35
CA LEU A 185 -15.67 -12.45 -4.73
C LEU A 185 -16.92 -11.63 -4.83
N ILE A 186 -16.84 -10.35 -4.51
CA ILE A 186 -17.98 -9.42 -4.42
C ILE A 186 -17.52 -8.03 -4.84
N LYS A 187 -18.40 -7.33 -5.53
CA LYS A 187 -18.26 -5.91 -5.83
C LYS A 187 -19.46 -5.14 -5.30
N TYR A 188 -19.19 -4.10 -4.54
CA TYR A 188 -20.19 -3.18 -4.01
C TYR A 188 -20.05 -1.81 -4.69
N ASN A 189 -21.18 -1.18 -4.97
CA ASN A 189 -21.22 0.23 -5.30
C ASN A 189 -21.63 1.00 -4.04
N THR A 190 -20.87 2.02 -3.68
CA THR A 190 -21.17 2.91 -2.57
C THR A 190 -21.86 4.17 -3.10
N ASP A 191 -22.65 4.80 -2.25
CA ASP A 191 -23.31 6.09 -2.50
C ASP A 191 -22.38 7.29 -2.26
N CYS A 192 -21.13 7.03 -1.92
CA CYS A 192 -20.11 8.05 -1.66
C CYS A 192 -18.77 7.70 -2.34
N LEU A 193 -17.92 8.69 -2.52
CA LEU A 193 -16.57 8.52 -3.05
C LEU A 193 -15.62 8.13 -1.93
N VAL A 194 -15.11 6.91 -1.94
CA VAL A 194 -14.27 6.35 -0.88
C VAL A 194 -12.80 6.48 -1.23
N LEU A 195 -12.03 7.22 -0.45
CA LEU A 195 -10.61 7.47 -0.71
C LEU A 195 -9.67 6.51 0.03
N ARG A 196 -10.06 6.09 1.23
CA ARG A 196 -9.28 5.19 2.08
C ARG A 196 -10.21 4.24 2.80
N ILE A 197 -9.73 3.04 3.06
CA ILE A 197 -10.47 2.01 3.79
C ILE A 197 -9.56 1.32 4.79
N CYS A 198 -10.15 0.84 5.87
CA CYS A 198 -9.54 -0.10 6.80
C CYS A 198 -10.59 -1.11 7.27
N ALA A 199 -10.16 -2.35 7.49
CA ALA A 199 -11.01 -3.39 8.05
C ALA A 199 -11.06 -3.25 9.58
N SER A 200 -12.24 -3.49 10.17
CA SER A 200 -12.36 -3.57 11.62
C SER A 200 -11.62 -4.79 12.15
N THR A 201 -10.89 -4.60 13.24
CA THR A 201 -10.27 -5.71 13.97
C THR A 201 -11.21 -6.34 15.01
N GLN A 202 -12.34 -5.68 15.30
CA GLN A 202 -13.29 -6.08 16.33
C GLN A 202 -14.60 -6.63 15.75
N GLU A 203 -15.02 -6.08 14.63
CA GLU A 203 -16.30 -6.41 14.00
C GLU A 203 -16.05 -7.08 12.64
N PRO A 204 -16.26 -8.40 12.53
CA PRO A 204 -16.18 -9.09 11.24
C PRO A 204 -17.12 -8.43 10.21
N ASN A 205 -16.67 -8.37 8.96
CA ASN A 205 -17.43 -7.79 7.84
C ASN A 205 -17.71 -6.29 7.96
N LYS A 206 -17.01 -5.55 8.80
CA LYS A 206 -17.12 -4.10 8.88
C LYS A 206 -15.88 -3.40 8.38
N LEU A 207 -16.08 -2.46 7.48
CA LEU A 207 -15.04 -1.56 7.00
C LEU A 207 -15.33 -0.14 7.50
N TYR A 208 -14.27 0.59 7.75
CA TYR A 208 -14.31 2.04 7.92
C TYR A 208 -13.60 2.69 6.75
N GLY A 209 -14.04 3.87 6.39
CA GLY A 209 -13.44 4.61 5.28
C GLY A 209 -13.44 6.10 5.51
N ILE A 210 -12.57 6.77 4.76
CA ILE A 210 -12.64 8.21 4.54
C ILE A 210 -13.31 8.40 3.20
N ALA A 211 -14.45 9.07 3.20
CA ALA A 211 -15.19 9.43 2.01
C ALA A 211 -15.11 10.94 1.75
N PHE A 212 -15.43 11.29 0.52
CA PHE A 212 -15.39 12.64 0.02
C PHE A 212 -16.77 13.02 -0.54
N SER A 213 -17.29 14.17 -0.13
CA SER A 213 -18.57 14.67 -0.60
C SER A 213 -18.43 15.51 -1.85
N GLU A 214 -19.53 15.73 -2.55
CA GLU A 214 -19.59 16.69 -3.68
C GLU A 214 -19.30 18.12 -3.24
N THR A 215 -19.50 18.45 -1.95
CA THR A 215 -19.15 19.75 -1.36
C THR A 215 -17.69 19.89 -0.94
N HIS A 216 -16.85 18.92 -1.33
CA HIS A 216 -15.41 18.90 -1.04
C HIS A 216 -15.06 18.73 0.46
N GLU A 217 -15.92 18.05 1.20
CA GLU A 217 -15.69 17.74 2.62
C GLU A 217 -15.31 16.26 2.79
N PHE A 218 -14.39 16.00 3.73
CA PHE A 218 -14.02 14.65 4.12
C PHE A 218 -14.83 14.23 5.34
N TYR A 219 -15.32 12.99 5.34
CA TYR A 219 -16.06 12.43 6.45
C TYR A 219 -15.76 10.95 6.64
N LEU A 220 -15.99 10.45 7.85
CA LEU A 220 -15.86 9.04 8.18
C LEU A 220 -17.14 8.31 7.80
N VAL A 221 -16.95 7.15 7.16
CA VAL A 221 -18.04 6.23 6.82
C VAL A 221 -17.76 4.86 7.39
N SER A 222 -18.80 4.08 7.62
CA SER A 222 -18.69 2.66 7.93
C SER A 222 -19.57 1.85 7.00
N PHE A 223 -19.06 0.70 6.57
CA PHE A 223 -19.77 -0.23 5.70
C PHE A 223 -19.94 -1.54 6.44
N SER A 224 -21.19 -2.02 6.53
CA SER A 224 -21.49 -3.39 6.97
C SER A 224 -21.63 -4.24 5.73
N LEU A 225 -20.69 -5.13 5.51
CA LEU A 225 -20.69 -6.01 4.34
C LEU A 225 -21.64 -7.17 4.64
N GLY A 226 -22.57 -7.42 3.72
CA GLY A 226 -23.44 -8.59 3.82
C GLY A 226 -22.65 -9.90 3.81
N SER A 227 -23.15 -10.86 4.55
CA SER A 227 -22.61 -12.24 4.58
C SER A 227 -22.89 -12.98 3.29
#